data_770bdd476585f9ab6b7a789f54f5dd20
#
_entry.id   770bdd476585f9ab6b7a789f54f5dd20
#
_cell.length_a   1.000
_cell.length_b   1.000
_cell.length_c   1.000
_cell.angle_alpha   90.00
_cell.angle_beta   90.00
_cell.angle_gamma   90.00
#
_symmetry.space_group_name_H-M   'P 1'
#
loop_
_entity.id
_entity.type
_entity.pdbx_description
1 polymer ?
#
loop_
_entity_poly.entity_id
_entity_poly.type
_entity_poly.pdbx_seq_one_letter_code
_entity_poly.pdbx_strand_id
1 'polypeptide(L)'
;MDPENFDWNEFAKRDQKLMKFYSKRDIWLNRIANSLFTIGFAISLIAVISAPILYNIIIIALYIVMLIIRETGLKQRVFGRILSQNGVPYSFAVVRVYTADGSLEVSRRIANKYGKYYCLIQNGHYTLTIEKKNPDESYTLIHKSEVFEVKHGVINKHFKI
;
A
#
# COMPACT_ATOMS: atom_id res chain seq x y z
N MET A 1 -16.14 -2.44 -23.24
CA MET A 1 -14.91 -3.27 -23.19
C MET A 1 -15.39 -4.68 -22.92
N ASP A 2 -15.18 -5.57 -23.88
CA ASP A 2 -15.71 -6.94 -23.83
C ASP A 2 -14.99 -7.73 -22.74
N PRO A 3 -15.67 -8.27 -21.72
CA PRO A 3 -15.04 -9.00 -20.63
C PRO A 3 -14.40 -10.33 -21.06
N GLU A 4 -14.77 -10.86 -22.22
CA GLU A 4 -14.22 -12.13 -22.74
C GLU A 4 -12.79 -12.01 -23.33
N ASN A 5 -12.33 -10.81 -23.67
CA ASN A 5 -11.03 -10.57 -24.30
C ASN A 5 -9.99 -9.91 -23.39
N PHE A 6 -10.17 -9.98 -22.06
CA PHE A 6 -9.24 -9.39 -21.12
C PHE A 6 -8.05 -10.32 -20.89
N ASP A 7 -6.86 -9.95 -21.41
CA ASP A 7 -5.62 -10.72 -21.20
C ASP A 7 -5.10 -10.56 -19.76
N TRP A 8 -5.45 -11.53 -18.93
CA TRP A 8 -5.04 -11.62 -17.53
C TRP A 8 -3.52 -11.72 -17.35
N ASN A 9 -2.80 -12.26 -18.32
CA ASN A 9 -1.34 -12.39 -18.26
C ASN A 9 -0.67 -11.02 -18.46
N GLU A 10 -1.22 -10.20 -19.35
CA GLU A 10 -0.73 -8.82 -19.56
C GLU A 10 -1.04 -7.93 -18.35
N PHE A 11 -2.23 -8.09 -17.78
CA PHE A 11 -2.62 -7.37 -16.56
C PHE A 11 -1.74 -7.77 -15.37
N ALA A 12 -1.50 -9.06 -15.15
CA ALA A 12 -0.61 -9.54 -14.10
C ALA A 12 0.84 -9.06 -14.30
N LYS A 13 1.34 -9.01 -15.55
CA LYS A 13 2.65 -8.43 -15.88
C LYS A 13 2.72 -6.93 -15.61
N ARG A 14 1.64 -6.20 -15.87
CA ARG A 14 1.54 -4.75 -15.61
C ARG A 14 1.51 -4.46 -14.11
N ASP A 15 0.73 -5.21 -13.35
CA ASP A 15 0.70 -5.10 -11.88
C ASP A 15 2.03 -5.54 -11.24
N GLN A 16 2.70 -6.55 -11.77
CA GLN A 16 4.07 -6.90 -11.37
C GLN A 16 5.08 -5.79 -11.68
N LYS A 17 4.95 -5.06 -12.78
CA LYS A 17 5.76 -3.87 -13.05
C LYS A 17 5.49 -2.75 -12.06
N LEU A 18 4.23 -2.49 -11.72
CA LEU A 18 3.84 -1.50 -10.71
C LEU A 18 4.25 -1.91 -9.30
N MET A 19 4.24 -3.22 -8.97
CA MET A 19 4.77 -3.73 -7.70
C MET A 19 6.30 -3.76 -7.64
N LYS A 20 7.02 -3.76 -8.76
CA LYS A 20 8.49 -3.65 -8.83
C LYS A 20 9.02 -2.29 -8.35
N PHE A 21 8.19 -1.28 -8.18
CA PHE A 21 8.59 0.00 -7.59
C PHE A 21 9.08 -0.09 -6.14
N TYR A 22 8.89 -1.23 -5.45
CA TYR A 22 9.49 -1.51 -4.14
C TYR A 22 10.51 -2.65 -4.24
N SER A 23 11.50 -2.48 -5.10
CA SER A 23 12.66 -3.36 -5.15
C SER A 23 13.37 -3.37 -3.78
N LYS A 24 14.06 -4.47 -3.45
CA LYS A 24 14.97 -4.51 -2.29
C LYS A 24 15.93 -3.32 -2.27
N ARG A 25 16.32 -2.85 -3.45
CA ARG A 25 17.15 -1.66 -3.68
C ARG A 25 16.46 -0.39 -3.20
N ASP A 26 15.15 -0.20 -3.45
CA ASP A 26 14.42 1.00 -3.04
C ASP A 26 14.23 1.04 -1.53
N ILE A 27 14.00 -0.11 -0.90
CA ILE A 27 13.93 -0.23 0.56
C ILE A 27 15.27 0.13 1.19
N TRP A 28 16.36 -0.35 0.61
CA TRP A 28 17.72 -0.07 1.08
C TRP A 28 18.09 1.40 0.90
N LEU A 29 17.85 1.98 -0.28
CA LEU A 29 18.03 3.39 -0.57
C LEU A 29 17.22 4.29 0.39
N ASN A 30 15.97 3.91 0.65
CA ASN A 30 15.12 4.65 1.57
C ASN A 30 15.64 4.57 3.03
N ARG A 31 16.21 3.43 3.45
CA ARG A 31 16.87 3.33 4.76
C ARG A 31 18.08 4.24 4.86
N ILE A 32 18.95 4.24 3.84
CA ILE A 32 20.13 5.12 3.79
C ILE A 32 19.71 6.57 3.81
N ALA A 33 18.77 6.97 2.96
CA ALA A 33 18.24 8.33 2.92
C ALA A 33 17.69 8.78 4.27
N ASN A 34 16.99 7.87 4.98
CA ASN A 34 16.49 8.13 6.32
C ASN A 34 17.60 8.33 7.35
N SER A 35 18.63 7.48 7.31
CA SER A 35 19.76 7.58 8.23
C SER A 35 20.54 8.87 8.00
N LEU A 36 20.83 9.21 6.73
CA LEU A 36 21.52 10.45 6.37
C LEU A 36 20.73 11.69 6.79
N PHE A 37 19.41 11.67 6.59
CA PHE A 37 18.54 12.75 7.02
C PHE A 37 18.60 12.94 8.55
N THR A 38 18.51 11.85 9.33
CA THR A 38 18.54 11.89 10.78
C THR A 38 19.87 12.40 11.31
N ILE A 39 20.98 11.95 10.71
CA ILE A 39 22.33 12.42 11.08
C ILE A 39 22.48 13.91 10.73
N GLY A 40 22.08 14.34 9.54
CA GLY A 40 22.15 15.73 9.11
C GLY A 40 21.30 16.64 10.00
N PHE A 41 20.11 16.21 10.39
CA PHE A 41 19.25 16.95 11.33
C PHE A 41 19.90 17.10 12.71
N ALA A 42 20.49 16.02 13.26
CA ALA A 42 21.19 16.06 14.54
C ALA A 42 22.38 17.02 14.52
N ILE A 43 23.21 16.98 13.45
CA ILE A 43 24.35 17.90 13.27
C ILE A 43 23.86 19.34 13.18
N SER A 44 22.79 19.60 12.43
CA SER A 44 22.21 20.94 12.30
C SER A 44 21.70 21.48 13.64
N LEU A 45 21.10 20.62 14.48
CA LEU A 45 20.65 20.98 15.81
C LEU A 45 21.85 21.39 16.71
N ILE A 46 22.92 20.59 16.71
CA ILE A 46 24.15 20.89 17.45
C ILE A 46 24.77 22.22 16.98
N ALA A 47 24.80 22.44 15.66
CA ALA A 47 25.35 23.66 15.09
C ALA A 47 24.60 24.91 15.52
N VAL A 48 23.25 24.87 15.61
CA VAL A 48 22.43 25.99 16.10
C VAL A 48 22.67 26.24 17.58
N ILE A 49 22.79 25.18 18.39
CA ILE A 49 23.05 25.32 19.84
C ILE A 49 24.45 25.92 20.10
N SER A 50 25.44 25.47 19.33
CA SER A 50 26.85 25.92 19.50
C SER A 50 27.10 27.31 18.94
N ALA A 51 26.45 27.69 17.84
CA ALA A 51 26.60 28.99 17.19
C ALA A 51 25.27 29.40 16.52
N PRO A 52 24.42 30.20 17.19
CA PRO A 52 23.12 30.63 16.67
C PRO A 52 23.27 31.72 15.60
N ILE A 53 23.97 31.43 14.54
CA ILE A 53 24.15 32.30 13.37
C ILE A 53 22.94 32.12 12.46
N LEU A 54 22.52 33.19 11.78
CA LEU A 54 21.36 33.18 10.86
C LEU A 54 21.41 32.01 9.86
N TYR A 55 22.58 31.69 9.36
CA TYR A 55 22.79 30.57 8.44
C TYR A 55 22.40 29.21 9.03
N ASN A 56 22.79 28.90 10.27
CA ASN A 56 22.45 27.66 10.97
C ASN A 56 20.95 27.57 11.26
N ILE A 57 20.32 28.71 11.57
CA ILE A 57 18.86 28.79 11.79
C ILE A 57 18.10 28.47 10.49
N ILE A 58 18.55 28.98 9.35
CA ILE A 58 17.93 28.67 8.05
C ILE A 58 18.05 27.19 7.73
N ILE A 59 19.20 26.57 7.98
CA ILE A 59 19.42 25.14 7.71
C ILE A 59 18.44 24.28 8.55
N ILE A 60 18.32 24.52 9.83
CA ILE A 60 17.41 23.74 10.68
C ILE A 60 15.95 23.97 10.30
N ALA A 61 15.57 25.18 9.91
CA ALA A 61 14.23 25.48 9.40
C ALA A 61 13.92 24.65 8.13
N LEU A 62 14.85 24.52 7.21
CA LEU A 62 14.71 23.65 6.02
C LEU A 62 14.52 22.18 6.41
N TYR A 63 15.28 21.67 7.39
CA TYR A 63 15.08 20.31 7.89
C TYR A 63 13.70 20.10 8.50
N ILE A 64 13.18 21.09 9.24
CA ILE A 64 11.81 21.03 9.82
C ILE A 64 10.76 21.00 8.70
N VAL A 65 10.90 21.85 7.68
CA VAL A 65 10.00 21.83 6.50
C VAL A 65 10.03 20.47 5.79
N MET A 66 11.22 19.92 5.56
CA MET A 66 11.36 18.58 4.98
C MET A 66 10.73 17.50 5.86
N LEU A 67 10.82 17.61 7.17
CA LEU A 67 10.19 16.67 8.13
C LEU A 67 8.67 16.73 8.01
N ILE A 68 8.08 17.92 7.92
CA ILE A 68 6.64 18.12 7.72
C ILE A 68 6.19 17.53 6.38
N ILE A 69 6.90 17.81 5.29
CA ILE A 69 6.59 17.26 3.95
C ILE A 69 6.64 15.74 3.98
N ARG A 70 7.63 15.16 4.67
CA ARG A 70 7.77 13.71 4.80
C ARG A 70 6.64 13.07 5.60
N GLU A 71 6.21 13.68 6.70
CA GLU A 71 5.11 13.19 7.52
C GLU A 71 3.75 13.32 6.82
N THR A 72 3.54 14.39 6.06
CA THR A 72 2.27 14.66 5.40
C THR A 72 2.17 14.07 3.99
N GLY A 73 3.24 14.19 3.20
CA GLY A 73 3.25 13.84 1.77
C GLY A 73 3.71 12.42 1.45
N LEU A 74 4.58 11.83 2.29
CA LEU A 74 5.19 10.52 2.04
C LEU A 74 4.66 9.41 2.94
N LYS A 75 3.55 9.62 3.66
CA LYS A 75 2.93 8.55 4.42
C LYS A 75 2.67 7.36 3.50
N GLN A 76 3.34 6.24 3.80
CA GLN A 76 3.09 4.97 3.12
C GLN A 76 1.60 4.70 3.15
N ARG A 77 1.02 4.49 1.97
CA ARG A 77 -0.39 4.16 1.84
C ARG A 77 -0.69 2.98 2.74
N VAL A 78 -1.72 3.12 3.57
CA VAL A 78 -2.11 2.07 4.51
C VAL A 78 -2.63 0.88 3.70
N PHE A 79 -1.92 -0.25 3.75
CA PHE A 79 -2.31 -1.48 3.07
C PHE A 79 -3.25 -2.30 3.95
N GLY A 80 -4.25 -2.93 3.35
CA GLY A 80 -4.97 -4.04 3.96
C GLY A 80 -4.07 -5.27 4.04
N ARG A 81 -4.33 -6.17 4.99
CA ARG A 81 -3.64 -7.47 5.12
C ARG A 81 -4.64 -8.61 5.17
N ILE A 82 -4.27 -9.69 4.50
CA ILE A 82 -5.01 -10.95 4.53
C ILE A 82 -4.13 -11.97 5.23
N LEU A 83 -4.57 -12.42 6.40
CA LEU A 83 -3.85 -13.37 7.23
C LEU A 83 -4.75 -14.57 7.52
N SER A 84 -4.15 -15.75 7.60
CA SER A 84 -4.80 -16.92 8.16
C SER A 84 -5.03 -16.74 9.66
N GLN A 85 -5.90 -17.55 10.26
CA GLN A 85 -6.11 -17.58 11.71
C GLN A 85 -4.79 -17.77 12.48
N ASN A 86 -3.85 -18.53 11.90
CA ASN A 86 -2.52 -18.76 12.44
C ASN A 86 -1.51 -17.62 12.18
N GLY A 87 -1.95 -16.50 11.62
CA GLY A 87 -1.09 -15.34 11.31
C GLY A 87 -0.24 -15.48 10.04
N VAL A 88 -0.37 -16.57 9.31
CA VAL A 88 0.35 -16.78 8.04
C VAL A 88 -0.31 -15.92 6.94
N PRO A 89 0.45 -15.14 6.16
CA PRO A 89 -0.12 -14.32 5.10
C PRO A 89 -0.65 -15.17 3.93
N TYR A 90 -1.84 -14.84 3.46
CA TYR A 90 -2.36 -15.37 2.19
C TYR A 90 -1.65 -14.67 1.02
N SER A 91 -0.56 -15.27 0.57
CA SER A 91 0.21 -14.78 -0.57
C SER A 91 -0.58 -14.91 -1.86
N PHE A 92 -0.57 -13.86 -2.68
CA PHE A 92 -1.20 -13.82 -3.99
C PHE A 92 -2.72 -14.09 -4.01
N ALA A 93 -3.40 -13.89 -2.88
CA ALA A 93 -4.85 -13.95 -2.82
C ALA A 93 -5.47 -12.89 -3.74
N VAL A 94 -6.53 -13.27 -4.44
CA VAL A 94 -7.29 -12.36 -5.31
C VAL A 94 -8.37 -11.70 -4.48
N VAL A 95 -8.36 -10.38 -4.47
CA VAL A 95 -9.37 -9.55 -3.80
C VAL A 95 -10.26 -8.96 -4.87
N ARG A 96 -11.53 -9.34 -4.89
CA ARG A 96 -12.54 -8.75 -5.78
C ARG A 96 -13.48 -7.88 -4.98
N VAL A 97 -13.80 -6.74 -5.51
CA VAL A 97 -14.74 -5.79 -4.90
C VAL A 97 -15.97 -5.67 -5.78
N TYR A 98 -17.11 -5.86 -5.18
CA TYR A 98 -18.42 -5.79 -5.82
C TYR A 98 -19.23 -4.63 -5.27
N THR A 99 -20.21 -4.17 -6.05
CA THR A 99 -21.27 -3.28 -5.56
C THR A 99 -21.99 -3.89 -4.36
N ALA A 100 -22.70 -3.10 -3.57
CA ALA A 100 -23.38 -3.56 -2.35
C ALA A 100 -24.38 -4.69 -2.60
N ASP A 101 -25.02 -4.69 -3.77
CA ASP A 101 -25.93 -5.73 -4.25
C ASP A 101 -25.21 -7.00 -4.78
N GLY A 102 -23.89 -6.94 -4.92
CA GLY A 102 -23.06 -8.03 -5.43
C GLY A 102 -23.17 -8.27 -6.94
N SER A 103 -23.87 -7.40 -7.68
CA SER A 103 -24.18 -7.62 -9.11
C SER A 103 -23.00 -7.30 -10.03
N LEU A 104 -22.17 -6.30 -9.68
CA LEU A 104 -21.09 -5.80 -10.53
C LEU A 104 -19.73 -5.87 -9.83
N GLU A 105 -18.75 -6.50 -10.45
CA GLU A 105 -17.34 -6.41 -10.02
C GLU A 105 -16.77 -5.05 -10.41
N VAL A 106 -16.46 -4.23 -9.42
CA VAL A 106 -15.97 -2.86 -9.61
C VAL A 106 -14.45 -2.79 -9.67
N SER A 107 -13.78 -3.68 -8.95
CA SER A 107 -12.32 -3.70 -8.88
C SER A 107 -11.79 -5.07 -8.50
N ARG A 108 -10.61 -5.40 -9.02
CA ARG A 108 -9.87 -6.62 -8.70
C ARG A 108 -8.44 -6.28 -8.38
N ARG A 109 -7.90 -6.90 -7.32
CA ARG A 109 -6.50 -6.73 -6.90
C ARG A 109 -5.93 -8.07 -6.43
N ILE A 110 -4.62 -8.21 -6.59
CA ILE A 110 -3.88 -9.38 -6.09
C ILE A 110 -3.04 -8.93 -4.92
N ALA A 111 -3.14 -9.64 -3.80
CA ALA A 111 -2.29 -9.42 -2.65
C ALA A 111 -0.84 -9.81 -2.97
N ASN A 112 0.12 -9.12 -2.38
CA ASN A 112 1.53 -9.47 -2.55
C ASN A 112 1.90 -10.72 -1.72
N LYS A 113 3.18 -11.15 -1.77
CA LYS A 113 3.70 -12.30 -1.01
C LYS A 113 3.54 -12.18 0.52
N TYR A 114 3.26 -10.99 1.03
CA TYR A 114 3.02 -10.74 2.47
C TYR A 114 1.52 -10.58 2.78
N GLY A 115 0.63 -10.95 1.86
CA GLY A 115 -0.80 -10.80 2.01
C GLY A 115 -1.28 -9.34 2.03
N LYS A 116 -0.43 -8.38 1.61
CA LYS A 116 -0.80 -6.97 1.56
C LYS A 116 -1.50 -6.65 0.25
N TYR A 117 -2.60 -5.92 0.33
CA TYR A 117 -3.34 -5.43 -0.82
C TYR A 117 -3.75 -3.97 -0.63
N TYR A 118 -4.14 -3.35 -1.75
CA TYR A 118 -4.53 -1.96 -1.79
C TYR A 118 -5.48 -1.77 -2.97
N CYS A 119 -6.65 -1.22 -2.72
CA CYS A 119 -7.65 -0.99 -3.76
C CYS A 119 -8.13 0.46 -3.71
N LEU A 120 -8.00 1.17 -4.83
CA LEU A 120 -8.61 2.48 -5.04
C LEU A 120 -10.00 2.28 -5.63
N ILE A 121 -11.00 2.92 -5.03
CA ILE A 121 -12.40 2.86 -5.46
C ILE A 121 -13.11 4.15 -5.05
N GLN A 122 -14.18 4.49 -5.71
CA GLN A 122 -15.00 5.63 -5.31
C GLN A 122 -15.64 5.40 -3.94
N ASN A 123 -16.03 6.49 -3.26
CA ASN A 123 -16.78 6.38 -2.00
C ASN A 123 -18.13 5.71 -2.28
N GLY A 124 -18.56 4.82 -1.39
CA GLY A 124 -19.79 4.07 -1.56
C GLY A 124 -19.85 2.81 -0.71
N HIS A 125 -20.87 1.98 -0.93
CA HIS A 125 -21.06 0.72 -0.24
C HIS A 125 -20.67 -0.44 -1.15
N TYR A 126 -19.85 -1.36 -0.62
CA TYR A 126 -19.27 -2.47 -1.37
C TYR A 126 -19.25 -3.76 -0.56
N THR A 127 -19.19 -4.89 -1.27
CA THR A 127 -18.84 -6.20 -0.73
C THR A 127 -17.49 -6.62 -1.31
N LEU A 128 -16.76 -7.46 -0.57
CA LEU A 128 -15.43 -7.91 -0.98
C LEU A 128 -15.35 -9.43 -0.85
N THR A 129 -14.80 -10.08 -1.88
CA THR A 129 -14.45 -11.51 -1.83
C THR A 129 -12.95 -11.68 -1.88
N ILE A 130 -12.46 -12.67 -1.15
CA ILE A 130 -11.06 -13.09 -1.14
C ILE A 130 -11.01 -14.51 -1.66
N GLU A 131 -10.24 -14.71 -2.72
CA GLU A 131 -10.11 -15.99 -3.41
C GLU A 131 -8.63 -16.39 -3.46
N LYS A 132 -8.39 -17.70 -3.45
CA LYS A 132 -7.06 -18.28 -3.68
C LYS A 132 -7.05 -18.93 -5.06
N LYS A 133 -6.03 -18.64 -5.87
CA LYS A 133 -5.80 -19.34 -7.11
C LYS A 133 -5.17 -20.71 -6.81
N ASN A 134 -5.77 -21.77 -7.32
CA ASN A 134 -5.27 -23.13 -7.23
C ASN A 134 -4.30 -23.44 -8.38
N PRO A 135 -3.51 -24.53 -8.30
CA PRO A 135 -2.61 -24.95 -9.37
C PRO A 135 -3.31 -25.29 -10.71
N ASP A 136 -4.58 -25.70 -10.64
CA ASP A 136 -5.47 -26.00 -11.78
C ASP A 136 -6.12 -24.76 -12.40
N GLU A 137 -5.61 -23.57 -12.04
CA GLU A 137 -6.13 -22.24 -12.45
C GLU A 137 -7.52 -21.89 -11.93
N SER A 138 -8.20 -22.78 -11.20
CA SER A 138 -9.45 -22.47 -10.51
C SER A 138 -9.26 -21.51 -9.35
N TYR A 139 -10.35 -20.88 -8.91
CA TYR A 139 -10.35 -19.96 -7.77
C TYR A 139 -11.24 -20.53 -6.67
N THR A 140 -10.69 -20.68 -5.48
CA THR A 140 -11.45 -21.10 -4.29
C THR A 140 -11.76 -19.86 -3.46
N LEU A 141 -13.05 -19.63 -3.19
CA LEU A 141 -13.50 -18.56 -2.30
C LEU A 141 -13.06 -18.89 -0.87
N ILE A 142 -12.29 -18.00 -0.27
CA ILE A 142 -11.83 -18.11 1.12
C ILE A 142 -12.72 -17.32 2.06
N HIS A 143 -13.11 -16.11 1.65
CA HIS A 143 -13.88 -15.19 2.48
C HIS A 143 -14.76 -14.28 1.64
N LYS A 144 -15.96 -14.00 2.15
CA LYS A 144 -16.85 -12.96 1.64
C LYS A 144 -17.20 -12.01 2.77
N SER A 145 -16.93 -10.72 2.57
CA SER A 145 -17.26 -9.71 3.57
C SER A 145 -18.74 -9.36 3.56
N GLU A 146 -19.23 -8.85 4.66
CA GLU A 146 -20.48 -8.09 4.69
C GLU A 146 -20.34 -6.79 3.90
N VAL A 147 -21.45 -6.12 3.65
CA VAL A 147 -21.47 -4.80 3.02
C VAL A 147 -20.75 -3.81 3.95
N PHE A 148 -19.82 -3.05 3.42
CA PHE A 148 -19.10 -2.02 4.16
C PHE A 148 -19.02 -0.71 3.36
N GLU A 149 -18.95 0.39 4.08
CA GLU A 149 -18.81 1.73 3.51
C GLU A 149 -17.32 2.07 3.26
N VAL A 150 -17.02 2.57 2.08
CA VAL A 150 -15.71 3.15 1.73
C VAL A 150 -15.78 4.66 1.84
N LYS A 151 -14.98 5.20 2.76
CA LYS A 151 -14.72 6.65 2.92
C LYS A 151 -13.30 6.91 2.44
N HIS A 152 -12.99 7.98 1.80
CA HIS A 152 -11.63 8.33 1.32
C HIS A 152 -11.10 7.55 0.10
N GLY A 153 -11.95 6.85 -0.62
CA GLY A 153 -11.57 6.23 -1.89
C GLY A 153 -10.57 5.07 -1.81
N VAL A 154 -10.39 4.46 -0.64
CA VAL A 154 -9.40 3.39 -0.41
C VAL A 154 -10.01 2.25 0.40
N ILE A 155 -9.75 1.01 -0.06
CA ILE A 155 -10.02 -0.20 0.71
C ILE A 155 -8.68 -0.73 1.23
N ASN A 156 -8.53 -0.73 2.55
CA ASN A 156 -7.34 -1.17 3.27
C ASN A 156 -7.67 -2.01 4.51
N LYS A 157 -8.84 -2.67 4.49
CA LYS A 157 -9.34 -3.47 5.60
C LYS A 157 -8.45 -4.69 5.86
N HIS A 158 -8.20 -5.00 7.13
CA HIS A 158 -7.48 -6.21 7.52
C HIS A 158 -8.44 -7.37 7.67
N PHE A 159 -8.07 -8.52 7.11
CA PHE A 159 -8.83 -9.77 7.23
C PHE A 159 -7.96 -10.81 7.94
N LYS A 160 -8.54 -11.45 8.95
CA LYS A 160 -7.99 -12.64 9.59
C LYS A 160 -9.00 -13.76 9.36
N ILE A 161 -8.63 -14.74 8.54
CA ILE A 161 -9.51 -15.76 7.95
C ILE A 161 -9.06 -17.14 8.40
#